data_5e327cb9ec7ab4c0fcd7a80a1bdf05e7
#
_entry.id   5e327cb9ec7ab4c0fcd7a80a1bdf05e7
#
_cell.length_a   1.000
_cell.length_b   1.000
_cell.length_c   1.000
_cell.angle_alpha   90.00
_cell.angle_beta   90.00
_cell.angle_gamma   90.00
#
_symmetry.space_group_name_H-M   'P 1'
#
loop_
_entity.id
_entity.type
_entity.pdbx_description
1 polymer ?
#
loop_
_entity_poly.entity_id
_entity_poly.type
_entity_poly.pdbx_seq_one_letter_code
_entity_poly.pdbx_strand_id
1 'polypeptide(L)'
;MLDGNAVAGLLAEVFGGAEVTAAPRRCGSCGQRHAVGEHRLYRGAGFVLRCPGCGDVALTLVEGDGFREVRMMGAWAVRVPA
;
A
#
# COMPACT_ATOMS: atom_id res chain seq x y z
N MET A 1 0.23 -16.02 4.59
CA MET A 1 0.56 -14.58 4.57
C MET A 1 -0.38 -13.84 3.64
N LEU A 2 -0.87 -12.67 4.05
CA LEU A 2 -1.68 -11.82 3.20
C LEU A 2 -0.78 -10.87 2.40
N ASP A 3 -1.25 -10.45 1.23
CA ASP A 3 -0.55 -9.49 0.37
C ASP A 3 -1.44 -8.28 0.06
N GLY A 4 -0.92 -7.34 -0.74
CA GLY A 4 -1.64 -6.13 -1.08
C GLY A 4 -2.97 -6.35 -1.81
N ASN A 5 -3.16 -7.51 -2.43
CA ASN A 5 -4.44 -7.84 -3.07
C ASN A 5 -5.57 -8.04 -2.05
N ALA A 6 -5.23 -8.45 -0.82
CA ALA A 6 -6.21 -8.65 0.24
C ALA A 6 -6.88 -7.35 0.68
N VAL A 7 -6.30 -6.20 0.40
CA VAL A 7 -6.84 -4.88 0.74
C VAL A 7 -7.18 -4.04 -0.49
N ALA A 8 -7.33 -4.68 -1.64
CA ALA A 8 -7.57 -3.99 -2.91
C ALA A 8 -8.79 -3.07 -2.85
N GLY A 9 -9.90 -3.53 -2.29
CA GLY A 9 -11.13 -2.74 -2.18
C GLY A 9 -10.94 -1.50 -1.31
N LEU A 10 -10.25 -1.64 -0.18
CA LEU A 10 -9.98 -0.53 0.72
C LEU A 10 -9.02 0.48 0.08
N LEU A 11 -7.98 0.00 -0.59
CA LEU A 11 -7.05 0.86 -1.31
C LEU A 11 -7.75 1.62 -2.44
N ALA A 12 -8.62 0.96 -3.19
CA ALA A 12 -9.41 1.63 -4.23
C ALA A 12 -10.26 2.76 -3.63
N GLU A 13 -10.90 2.51 -2.49
CA GLU A 13 -11.70 3.52 -1.79
C GLU A 13 -10.86 4.71 -1.36
N VAL A 14 -9.69 4.45 -0.75
CA VAL A 14 -8.77 5.49 -0.30
C VAL A 14 -8.27 6.36 -1.45
N PHE A 15 -8.01 5.76 -2.61
CA PHE A 15 -7.47 6.44 -3.79
C PHE A 15 -8.54 6.80 -4.83
N GLY A 16 -9.78 7.01 -4.40
CA GLY A 16 -10.82 7.52 -5.29
C GLY A 16 -11.28 6.56 -6.38
N GLY A 17 -11.22 5.26 -6.12
CA GLY A 17 -11.61 4.23 -7.10
C GLY A 17 -10.47 3.74 -7.97
N ALA A 18 -9.24 4.15 -7.71
CA ALA A 18 -8.08 3.71 -8.49
C ALA A 18 -7.79 2.22 -8.29
N GLU A 19 -7.34 1.56 -9.36
CA GLU A 19 -6.81 0.20 -9.31
C GLU A 19 -5.36 0.28 -8.81
N VAL A 20 -5.15 0.08 -7.51
CA VAL A 20 -3.86 0.30 -6.87
C VAL A 20 -2.98 -0.95 -6.87
N THR A 21 -3.57 -2.14 -6.90
CA THR A 21 -2.79 -3.38 -6.77
C THR A 21 -1.80 -3.59 -7.91
N ALA A 22 -2.09 -3.08 -9.10
CA ALA A 22 -1.20 -3.14 -10.25
C ALA A 22 -0.21 -1.96 -10.30
N ALA A 23 -0.37 -0.95 -9.43
CA ALA A 23 0.48 0.23 -9.43
C ALA A 23 1.90 -0.13 -9.04
N PRO A 24 2.91 0.42 -9.74
CA PRO A 24 4.30 0.16 -9.37
C PRO A 24 4.71 1.01 -8.17
N ARG A 25 5.53 0.41 -7.33
CA ARG A 25 6.19 1.11 -6.23
C ARG A 25 7.67 0.77 -6.21
N ARG A 26 8.51 1.77 -6.10
CA ARG A 26 9.94 1.60 -5.88
C ARG A 26 10.26 1.79 -4.40
N CYS A 27 10.92 0.79 -3.80
CA CYS A 27 11.32 0.86 -2.40
C CYS A 27 12.44 1.89 -2.21
N GLY A 28 12.29 2.77 -1.23
CA GLY A 28 13.31 3.77 -0.91
C GLY A 28 14.54 3.18 -0.23
N SER A 29 14.42 1.97 0.34
CA SER A 29 15.52 1.32 1.07
C SER A 29 16.33 0.39 0.17
N CYS A 30 15.70 -0.53 -0.56
CA CYS A 30 16.42 -1.50 -1.38
C CYS A 30 16.42 -1.18 -2.88
N GLY A 31 15.62 -0.21 -3.33
CA GLY A 31 15.56 0.22 -4.72
C GLY A 31 14.79 -0.69 -5.67
N GLN A 32 14.26 -1.81 -5.18
CA GLN A 32 13.50 -2.73 -6.01
C GLN A 32 12.11 -2.18 -6.33
N ARG A 33 11.58 -2.55 -7.49
CA ARG A 33 10.22 -2.22 -7.91
C ARG A 33 9.34 -3.44 -7.80
N HIS A 34 8.16 -3.25 -7.23
CA HIS A 34 7.14 -4.28 -7.12
C HIS A 34 5.77 -3.66 -7.30
N ALA A 35 4.81 -4.41 -7.85
CA ALA A 35 3.42 -3.99 -7.83
C ALA A 35 2.93 -3.95 -6.37
N VAL A 36 2.03 -3.02 -6.07
CA VAL A 36 1.50 -2.87 -4.71
C VAL A 36 0.88 -4.18 -4.20
N GLY A 37 0.18 -4.91 -5.08
CA GLY A 37 -0.43 -6.20 -4.73
C GLY A 37 0.56 -7.27 -4.29
N GLU A 38 1.84 -7.15 -4.64
CA GLU A 38 2.88 -8.09 -4.25
C GLU A 38 3.45 -7.81 -2.86
N HIS A 39 3.14 -6.64 -2.28
CA HIS A 39 3.63 -6.28 -0.95
C HIS A 39 2.98 -7.16 0.11
N ARG A 40 3.70 -7.42 1.20
CA ARG A 40 3.23 -8.24 2.31
C ARG A 40 2.37 -7.42 3.24
N LEU A 41 1.21 -7.98 3.60
CA LEU A 41 0.24 -7.33 4.46
C LEU A 41 0.32 -7.85 5.88
N TYR A 42 0.41 -6.93 6.82
CA TYR A 42 0.33 -7.22 8.26
C TYR A 42 -0.82 -6.41 8.84
N ARG A 43 -1.68 -7.08 9.62
CA ARG A 43 -2.84 -6.47 10.25
C ARG A 43 -2.62 -6.28 11.74
N GLY A 44 -3.16 -5.18 12.27
CA GLY A 44 -3.17 -4.85 13.68
C GLY A 44 -4.31 -3.87 13.92
N ALA A 45 -4.07 -2.75 14.60
CA ALA A 45 -5.06 -1.68 14.75
C ALA A 45 -5.40 -0.99 13.43
N GLY A 46 -4.56 -1.13 12.44
CA GLY A 46 -4.78 -0.78 11.04
C GLY A 46 -4.09 -1.83 10.21
N PHE A 47 -3.40 -1.43 9.14
CA PHE A 47 -2.55 -2.37 8.44
C PHE A 47 -1.26 -1.73 7.95
N VAL A 48 -0.28 -2.59 7.67
CA VAL A 48 1.04 -2.21 7.17
C VAL A 48 1.35 -3.05 5.94
N LEU A 49 1.75 -2.39 4.85
CA LEU A 49 2.35 -3.07 3.70
C LEU A 49 3.86 -2.96 3.80
N ARG A 50 4.56 -4.07 3.55
CA ARG A 50 6.01 -4.13 3.57
C ARG A 50 6.56 -4.58 2.23
N CYS A 51 7.72 -4.04 1.86
CA CYS A 51 8.43 -4.42 0.64
C CYS A 51 8.70 -5.92 0.62
N PRO A 52 8.33 -6.63 -0.46
CA PRO A 52 8.60 -8.08 -0.54
C PRO A 52 10.09 -8.41 -0.64
N GLY A 53 10.92 -7.44 -1.04
CA GLY A 53 12.36 -7.63 -1.16
C GLY A 53 13.12 -7.47 0.15
N CYS A 54 12.89 -6.37 0.88
CA CYS A 54 13.68 -6.04 2.07
C CYS A 54 12.86 -5.98 3.37
N GLY A 55 11.54 -6.02 3.29
CA GLY A 55 10.68 -5.95 4.47
C GLY A 55 10.45 -4.56 5.03
N ASP A 56 11.01 -3.52 4.41
CA ASP A 56 10.79 -2.17 4.88
C ASP A 56 9.34 -1.72 4.66
N VAL A 57 8.88 -0.79 5.51
CA VAL A 57 7.49 -0.33 5.45
C VAL A 57 7.24 0.45 4.16
N ALA A 58 6.19 0.09 3.47
CA ALA A 58 5.76 0.73 2.23
C ALA A 58 4.54 1.63 2.42
N LEU A 59 3.63 1.23 3.29
CA LEU A 59 2.42 1.98 3.58
C LEU A 59 1.92 1.59 4.96
N THR A 60 1.43 2.58 5.70
CA THR A 60 0.65 2.33 6.91
C THR A 60 -0.71 2.97 6.76
N LEU A 61 -1.75 2.29 7.21
CA LEU A 61 -3.09 2.85 7.30
C LEU A 61 -3.60 2.64 8.71
N VAL A 62 -4.02 3.74 9.34
CA VAL A 62 -4.60 3.75 10.68
C VAL A 62 -5.98 4.39 10.58
N GLU A 63 -6.97 3.77 11.19
CA GLU A 63 -8.32 4.33 11.27
C GLU A 63 -8.58 4.87 12.68
N GLY A 64 -9.09 6.09 12.74
CA GLY A 64 -9.55 6.72 13.96
C GLY A 64 -10.98 7.17 13.82
N ASP A 65 -11.48 7.90 14.83
CA ASP A 65 -12.84 8.46 14.79
C ASP A 65 -12.93 9.55 13.72
N GLY A 66 -13.67 9.26 12.66
CA GLY A 66 -13.93 10.22 11.59
C GLY A 66 -12.76 10.47 10.64
N PHE A 67 -11.69 9.66 10.70
CA PHE A 67 -10.56 9.82 9.78
C PHE A 67 -9.87 8.50 9.48
N ARG A 68 -9.14 8.49 8.38
CA ARG A 68 -8.13 7.48 8.03
C ARG A 68 -6.83 8.20 7.77
N GLU A 69 -5.74 7.72 8.38
CA GLU A 69 -4.41 8.25 8.12
C GLU A 69 -3.63 7.25 7.28
N VAL A 70 -3.15 7.72 6.14
CA VAL A 70 -2.36 6.90 5.21
C VAL A 70 -0.98 7.52 5.09
N ARG A 71 0.05 6.74 5.38
CA ARG A 71 1.45 7.14 5.17
C ARG A 71 2.05 6.23 4.13
N MET A 72 2.70 6.83 3.15
CA MET A 72 3.29 6.12 2.02
C MET A 72 4.79 6.43 1.97
N MET A 73 5.60 5.38 1.84
CA MET A 73 7.05 5.48 1.75
C MET A 73 7.54 4.90 0.43
N GLY A 74 8.64 5.45 -0.08
CA GLY A 74 9.15 5.10 -1.40
C GLY A 74 8.47 5.91 -2.51
N ALA A 75 8.69 5.49 -3.75
CA ALA A 75 8.13 6.17 -4.91
C ALA A 75 6.96 5.36 -5.47
N TRP A 76 5.77 5.92 -5.38
CA TRP A 76 4.51 5.33 -5.85
C TRP A 76 4.08 6.01 -7.14
N ALA A 77 3.51 5.24 -8.05
CA ALA A 77 2.90 5.77 -9.27
C ALA A 77 1.50 5.17 -9.42
N VAL A 78 0.50 5.88 -8.89
CA VAL A 78 -0.90 5.46 -8.90
C VAL A 78 -1.67 6.33 -9.87
N ARG A 79 -2.38 5.70 -10.80
CA ARG A 79 -3.29 6.40 -11.68
C ARG A 79 -4.66 6.48 -11.00
N VAL A 80 -5.13 7.71 -10.79
CA VAL A 80 -6.45 7.95 -10.22
C VAL A 80 -7.40 8.38 -11.33
N PRO A 81 -8.71 8.03 -11.22
CA PRO A 81 -9.69 8.48 -12.19
C PRO A 81 -9.74 10.00 -12.31
N ALA A 82 -9.81 10.49 -13.54
CA ALA A 82 -9.88 11.93 -13.79
C ALA A 82 -11.30 12.47 -13.58
#